data_2dc73131f2310e1f0544345127aecc0c
#
_entry.id   2dc73131f2310e1f0544345127aecc0c
#
_cell.length_a   1.000
_cell.length_b   1.000
_cell.length_c   1.000
_cell.angle_alpha   90.00
_cell.angle_beta   90.00
_cell.angle_gamma   90.00
#
_symmetry.space_group_name_H-M   'P 1'
#
loop_
_entity.id
_entity.type
_entity.pdbx_description
1 polymer ?
#
loop_
_entity_poly.entity_id
_entity_poly.type
_entity_poly.pdbx_seq_one_letter_code
_entity_poly.pdbx_strand_id
1 'polypeptide(L)'
;MTTSGITNINAKLIHQHPDNPRKDLGDLTELSESIKKKGIMQNLTVIPGYWDENRVHHDEGYTLIIGHRRFAAGKMAGVTMYPCRIVQDMSYKDQVGTMLEENMQRIDLTVLEQAEGFQMMLNLGDTEEQIAEKTGFSRTTVRRRLEIAKLDRDLVKEKTDENGAYQLTLKDLAELSRIEDIETRNRILKDATDSRQIQDRKSTR
;
A
#
# COMPACT_ATOMS: atom_id res chain seq x y z
N MET A 1 8.83 -1.30 22.22
CA MET A 1 8.17 -2.53 21.70
C MET A 1 8.89 -3.75 22.27
N THR A 2 8.18 -4.57 23.04
CA THR A 2 8.73 -5.82 23.57
C THR A 2 8.37 -6.95 22.59
N THR A 3 9.33 -7.77 22.18
CA THR A 3 9.11 -8.87 21.25
C THR A 3 9.28 -10.20 21.96
N SER A 4 8.29 -11.08 21.83
CA SER A 4 8.41 -12.48 22.25
C SER A 4 9.14 -13.30 21.18
N GLY A 5 9.61 -14.50 21.56
CA GLY A 5 10.10 -15.49 20.61
C GLY A 5 9.02 -15.89 19.58
N ILE A 6 9.41 -16.72 18.58
CA ILE A 6 8.47 -17.23 17.58
C ILE A 6 7.54 -18.25 18.25
N THR A 7 6.25 -18.04 18.09
CA THR A 7 5.17 -18.91 18.62
C THR A 7 4.27 -19.36 17.48
N ASN A 8 3.85 -20.63 17.49
CA ASN A 8 2.87 -21.13 16.53
C ASN A 8 1.46 -20.74 16.94
N ILE A 9 0.76 -20.01 16.07
CA ILE A 9 -0.61 -19.52 16.31
C ILE A 9 -1.56 -20.19 15.31
N ASN A 10 -2.74 -20.59 15.81
CA ASN A 10 -3.77 -21.17 14.95
C ASN A 10 -4.32 -20.11 13.97
N ALA A 11 -4.46 -20.48 12.70
CA ALA A 11 -4.96 -19.61 11.64
C ALA A 11 -6.31 -18.94 11.97
N LYS A 12 -7.17 -19.61 12.77
CA LYS A 12 -8.48 -19.07 13.18
C LYS A 12 -8.38 -17.88 14.14
N LEU A 13 -7.23 -17.72 14.82
CA LEU A 13 -6.97 -16.64 15.75
C LEU A 13 -6.27 -15.45 15.10
N ILE A 14 -5.89 -15.56 13.81
CA ILE A 14 -5.18 -14.50 13.08
C ILE A 14 -6.16 -13.78 12.16
N HIS A 15 -6.35 -12.50 12.41
CA HIS A 15 -7.25 -11.61 11.68
C HIS A 15 -6.45 -10.59 10.87
N GLN A 16 -7.00 -10.17 9.72
CA GLN A 16 -6.37 -9.11 8.93
C GLN A 16 -6.62 -7.74 9.57
N HIS A 17 -5.64 -6.85 9.45
CA HIS A 17 -5.83 -5.47 9.90
C HIS A 17 -6.88 -4.78 9.02
N PRO A 18 -7.91 -4.10 9.59
CA PRO A 18 -8.99 -3.48 8.81
C PRO A 18 -8.49 -2.42 7.84
N ASP A 19 -7.45 -1.68 8.23
CA ASP A 19 -6.84 -0.62 7.41
C ASP A 19 -5.55 -1.06 6.72
N ASN A 20 -5.44 -2.37 6.38
CA ASN A 20 -4.32 -2.84 5.57
C ASN A 20 -4.32 -2.12 4.21
N PRO A 21 -3.24 -1.40 3.85
CA PRO A 21 -3.15 -0.69 2.58
C PRO A 21 -3.13 -1.64 1.38
N ARG A 22 -2.68 -2.88 1.58
CA ARG A 22 -2.64 -3.89 0.52
C ARG A 22 -3.97 -4.60 0.39
N LYS A 23 -4.80 -4.19 -0.59
CA LYS A 23 -6.10 -4.83 -0.87
C LYS A 23 -5.96 -6.02 -1.83
N ASP A 24 -5.06 -5.93 -2.82
CA ASP A 24 -4.77 -7.01 -3.76
C ASP A 24 -3.48 -7.75 -3.36
N LEU A 25 -3.60 -9.04 -3.17
CA LEU A 25 -2.48 -9.92 -2.84
C LEU A 25 -1.82 -10.54 -4.09
N GLY A 26 -2.40 -10.32 -5.29
CA GLY A 26 -1.96 -10.91 -6.56
C GLY A 26 -2.07 -12.42 -6.58
N ASP A 27 -1.47 -13.06 -7.58
CA ASP A 27 -1.43 -14.51 -7.67
C ASP A 27 -0.62 -15.14 -6.52
N LEU A 28 -1.23 -16.10 -5.86
CA LEU A 28 -0.67 -16.82 -4.70
C LEU A 28 -0.35 -18.28 -5.02
N THR A 29 -0.56 -18.73 -6.24
CA THR A 29 -0.46 -20.15 -6.63
C THR A 29 0.93 -20.72 -6.37
N GLU A 30 1.98 -20.08 -6.91
CA GLU A 30 3.36 -20.51 -6.71
C GLU A 30 3.78 -20.47 -5.24
N LEU A 31 3.39 -19.41 -4.53
CA LEU A 31 3.70 -19.26 -3.12
C LEU A 31 2.98 -20.33 -2.27
N SER A 32 1.72 -20.64 -2.57
CA SER A 32 0.96 -21.70 -1.92
C SER A 32 1.59 -23.07 -2.13
N GLU A 33 2.00 -23.37 -3.36
CA GLU A 33 2.73 -24.60 -3.69
C GLU A 33 4.07 -24.73 -2.96
N SER A 34 4.82 -23.64 -2.89
CA SER A 34 6.07 -23.57 -2.15
C SER A 34 5.84 -23.82 -0.65
N ILE A 35 4.83 -23.18 -0.07
CA ILE A 35 4.46 -23.40 1.34
C ILE A 35 4.02 -24.83 1.61
N LYS A 36 3.26 -25.44 0.70
CA LYS A 36 2.84 -26.83 0.80
C LYS A 36 4.03 -27.80 0.83
N LYS A 37 5.09 -27.50 0.08
CA LYS A 37 6.31 -28.33 -0.01
C LYS A 37 7.30 -28.10 1.14
N LYS A 38 7.50 -26.83 1.54
CA LYS A 38 8.61 -26.42 2.45
C LYS A 38 8.13 -25.86 3.78
N GLY A 39 6.82 -25.69 3.98
CA GLY A 39 6.26 -24.97 5.11
C GLY A 39 6.50 -23.44 5.01
N ILE A 40 6.15 -22.73 6.08
CA ILE A 40 6.34 -21.29 6.18
C ILE A 40 7.76 -20.98 6.65
N MET A 41 8.62 -20.55 5.74
CA MET A 41 10.04 -20.29 6.02
C MET A 41 10.29 -18.96 6.78
N GLN A 42 9.39 -17.99 6.62
CA GLN A 42 9.47 -16.70 7.30
C GLN A 42 8.22 -16.51 8.16
N ASN A 43 8.43 -16.23 9.44
CA ASN A 43 7.34 -15.98 10.38
C ASN A 43 6.48 -14.77 9.99
N LEU A 44 5.25 -14.79 10.45
CA LEU A 44 4.36 -13.64 10.40
C LEU A 44 4.69 -12.69 11.56
N THR A 45 4.32 -11.41 11.45
CA THR A 45 4.30 -10.49 12.58
C THR A 45 2.86 -10.16 12.94
N VAL A 46 2.51 -10.35 14.20
CA VAL A 46 1.16 -10.14 14.71
C VAL A 46 1.20 -9.31 16.01
N ILE A 47 0.10 -8.67 16.33
CA ILE A 47 -0.13 -8.03 17.63
C ILE A 47 -1.31 -8.70 18.33
N PRO A 48 -1.38 -8.69 19.68
CA PRO A 48 -2.53 -9.18 20.43
C PRO A 48 -3.81 -8.38 20.11
N GLY A 49 -4.94 -9.07 20.14
CA GLY A 49 -6.25 -8.50 19.83
C GLY A 49 -6.51 -8.29 18.35
N TYR A 50 -7.76 -8.02 18.00
CA TYR A 50 -8.14 -7.68 16.63
C TYR A 50 -9.40 -6.81 16.59
N TRP A 51 -9.65 -6.15 15.47
CA TRP A 51 -10.89 -5.43 15.20
C TRP A 51 -11.73 -6.21 14.19
N ASP A 52 -13.01 -6.35 14.46
CA ASP A 52 -13.95 -6.96 13.54
C ASP A 52 -14.40 -5.97 12.43
N GLU A 53 -15.30 -6.43 11.57
CA GLU A 53 -15.85 -5.63 10.46
C GLU A 53 -16.63 -4.39 10.93
N ASN A 54 -17.15 -4.42 12.16
CA ASN A 54 -17.85 -3.30 12.79
C ASN A 54 -16.91 -2.37 13.58
N ARG A 55 -15.59 -2.60 13.49
CA ARG A 55 -14.54 -1.89 14.25
C ARG A 55 -14.68 -2.04 15.78
N VAL A 56 -15.23 -3.16 16.22
CA VAL A 56 -15.23 -3.55 17.63
C VAL A 56 -13.92 -4.27 17.93
N HIS A 57 -13.23 -3.84 18.99
CA HIS A 57 -11.99 -4.48 19.44
C HIS A 57 -12.29 -5.73 20.27
N HIS A 58 -11.56 -6.79 19.98
CA HIS A 58 -11.58 -8.07 20.70
C HIS A 58 -10.18 -8.33 21.26
N ASP A 59 -10.09 -8.63 22.54
CA ASP A 59 -8.82 -8.94 23.20
C ASP A 59 -8.33 -10.36 22.87
N GLU A 60 -9.21 -11.23 22.41
CA GLU A 60 -8.86 -12.58 21.98
C GLU A 60 -8.37 -12.59 20.54
N GLY A 61 -7.32 -13.38 20.26
CA GLY A 61 -6.76 -13.49 18.93
C GLY A 61 -5.66 -12.49 18.64
N TYR A 62 -5.37 -12.30 17.35
CA TYR A 62 -4.21 -11.53 16.89
C TYR A 62 -4.51 -10.79 15.58
N THR A 63 -4.00 -9.59 15.44
CA THR A 63 -4.04 -8.85 14.18
C THR A 63 -2.73 -9.05 13.42
N LEU A 64 -2.83 -9.41 12.15
CA LEU A 64 -1.70 -9.57 11.22
C LEU A 64 -1.18 -8.21 10.77
N ILE A 65 0.11 -7.95 10.97
CA ILE A 65 0.81 -6.73 10.57
C ILE A 65 1.70 -6.98 9.35
N ILE A 66 2.51 -8.06 9.38
CA ILE A 66 3.43 -8.40 8.28
C ILE A 66 3.21 -9.83 7.85
N GLY A 67 3.16 -10.05 6.51
CA GLY A 67 3.10 -11.39 5.92
C GLY A 67 1.73 -11.78 5.37
N HIS A 68 0.92 -10.83 4.95
CA HIS A 68 -0.43 -11.04 4.41
C HIS A 68 -0.47 -12.05 3.25
N ARG A 69 0.48 -11.97 2.29
CA ARG A 69 0.57 -12.96 1.19
C ARG A 69 0.86 -14.37 1.71
N ARG A 70 1.81 -14.50 2.66
CA ARG A 70 2.17 -15.81 3.25
C ARG A 70 1.02 -16.41 4.03
N PHE A 71 0.27 -15.60 4.76
CA PHE A 71 -0.92 -16.02 5.47
C PHE A 71 -2.00 -16.53 4.51
N ALA A 72 -2.32 -15.76 3.47
CA ALA A 72 -3.31 -16.15 2.47
C ALA A 72 -2.88 -17.40 1.69
N ALA A 73 -1.64 -17.44 1.19
CA ALA A 73 -1.10 -18.60 0.48
C ALA A 73 -1.03 -19.85 1.36
N GLY A 74 -0.72 -19.70 2.64
CA GLY A 74 -0.72 -20.78 3.60
C GLY A 74 -2.13 -21.33 3.86
N LYS A 75 -3.15 -20.47 3.92
CA LYS A 75 -4.56 -20.93 3.96
C LYS A 75 -4.92 -21.79 2.73
N MET A 76 -4.51 -21.35 1.53
CA MET A 76 -4.70 -22.12 0.28
C MET A 76 -3.95 -23.47 0.35
N ALA A 77 -2.77 -23.50 0.98
CA ALA A 77 -1.97 -24.72 1.18
C ALA A 77 -2.50 -25.63 2.30
N GLY A 78 -3.56 -25.25 3.03
CA GLY A 78 -4.13 -26.01 4.14
C GLY A 78 -3.36 -25.88 5.46
N VAL A 79 -2.51 -24.86 5.61
CA VAL A 79 -1.76 -24.61 6.86
C VAL A 79 -2.72 -24.15 7.95
N THR A 80 -2.67 -24.80 9.10
CA THR A 80 -3.51 -24.49 10.28
C THR A 80 -2.77 -23.77 11.39
N MET A 81 -1.43 -23.90 11.44
CA MET A 81 -0.58 -23.29 12.46
C MET A 81 0.51 -22.44 11.80
N TYR A 82 0.64 -21.20 12.21
CA TYR A 82 1.57 -20.24 11.62
C TYR A 82 2.65 -19.82 12.61
N PRO A 83 3.94 -19.86 12.23
CA PRO A 83 5.00 -19.31 13.05
C PRO A 83 4.86 -17.78 13.08
N CYS A 84 4.62 -17.22 14.24
CA CYS A 84 4.36 -15.80 14.44
C CYS A 84 5.31 -15.19 15.45
N ARG A 85 5.78 -14.00 15.14
CA ARG A 85 6.42 -13.09 16.10
C ARG A 85 5.33 -12.16 16.64
N ILE A 86 5.14 -12.19 17.96
CA ILE A 86 4.17 -11.32 18.63
C ILE A 86 4.88 -10.02 19.03
N VAL A 87 4.37 -8.89 18.60
CA VAL A 87 4.82 -7.55 19.00
C VAL A 87 3.76 -6.96 19.92
N GLN A 88 4.16 -6.53 21.11
CA GLN A 88 3.28 -5.89 22.07
C GLN A 88 3.42 -4.37 22.00
N ASP A 89 2.43 -3.65 22.52
CA ASP A 89 2.44 -2.20 22.71
C ASP A 89 2.69 -1.40 21.42
N MET A 90 2.15 -1.87 20.30
CA MET A 90 2.25 -1.20 19.02
C MET A 90 1.07 -0.23 18.85
N SER A 91 1.35 1.08 18.80
CA SER A 91 0.31 2.07 18.58
C SER A 91 -0.37 1.87 17.21
N TYR A 92 -1.61 2.33 17.05
CA TYR A 92 -2.31 2.27 15.75
C TYR A 92 -1.49 2.93 14.61
N LYS A 93 -0.86 4.08 14.90
CA LYS A 93 0.03 4.76 13.97
C LYS A 93 1.19 3.85 13.53
N ASP A 94 1.83 3.17 14.48
CA ASP A 94 2.95 2.27 14.19
C ASP A 94 2.50 1.04 13.39
N GLN A 95 1.30 0.51 13.68
CA GLN A 95 0.71 -0.61 12.94
C GLN A 95 0.53 -0.25 11.47
N VAL A 96 -0.17 0.84 11.19
CA VAL A 96 -0.44 1.30 9.81
C VAL A 96 0.86 1.74 9.13
N GLY A 97 1.75 2.45 9.84
CA GLY A 97 3.06 2.85 9.35
C GLY A 97 3.91 1.67 8.90
N THR A 98 4.00 0.62 9.74
CA THR A 98 4.76 -0.61 9.41
C THR A 98 4.20 -1.33 8.18
N MET A 99 2.88 -1.43 8.07
CA MET A 99 2.24 -2.04 6.88
C MET A 99 2.48 -1.21 5.62
N LEU A 100 2.45 0.13 5.73
CA LEU A 100 2.76 1.03 4.62
C LEU A 100 4.22 0.92 4.19
N GLU A 101 5.16 0.91 5.12
CA GLU A 101 6.59 0.75 4.84
C GLU A 101 6.86 -0.57 4.10
N GLU A 102 6.30 -1.69 4.59
CA GLU A 102 6.42 -3.00 3.93
C GLU A 102 5.83 -2.97 2.52
N ASN A 103 4.65 -2.35 2.38
CA ASN A 103 4.00 -2.25 1.07
C ASN A 103 4.78 -1.37 0.09
N MET A 104 5.39 -0.27 0.57
CA MET A 104 6.17 0.66 -0.25
C MET A 104 7.51 0.09 -0.75
N GLN A 105 8.00 -0.99 -0.16
CA GLN A 105 9.20 -1.70 -0.62
C GLN A 105 8.95 -2.63 -1.82
N ARG A 106 7.71 -2.74 -2.29
CA ARG A 106 7.38 -3.54 -3.48
C ARG A 106 7.88 -2.88 -4.75
N ILE A 107 8.39 -3.70 -5.68
CA ILE A 107 8.93 -3.24 -6.96
C ILE A 107 7.80 -2.93 -7.97
N ASP A 108 6.65 -3.59 -7.80
CA ASP A 108 5.51 -3.58 -8.74
C ASP A 108 4.44 -2.51 -8.43
N LEU A 109 4.73 -1.58 -7.51
CA LEU A 109 3.78 -0.49 -7.21
C LEU A 109 3.63 0.47 -8.37
N THR A 110 2.40 0.68 -8.78
CA THR A 110 2.05 1.75 -9.70
C THR A 110 2.33 3.14 -9.10
N VAL A 111 2.42 4.14 -9.95
CA VAL A 111 2.61 5.53 -9.53
C VAL A 111 1.48 6.01 -8.62
N LEU A 112 0.26 5.58 -8.90
CA LEU A 112 -0.91 5.93 -8.09
C LEU A 112 -0.85 5.27 -6.72
N GLU A 113 -0.51 3.98 -6.64
CA GLU A 113 -0.33 3.29 -5.36
C GLU A 113 0.79 3.91 -4.51
N GLN A 114 1.90 4.34 -5.15
CA GLN A 114 2.96 5.08 -4.47
C GLN A 114 2.44 6.42 -3.92
N ALA A 115 1.68 7.17 -4.73
CA ALA A 115 1.12 8.46 -4.35
C ALA A 115 0.16 8.31 -3.15
N GLU A 116 -0.73 7.32 -3.20
CA GLU A 116 -1.66 7.00 -2.11
C GLU A 116 -0.92 6.58 -0.83
N GLY A 117 0.09 5.71 -0.95
CA GLY A 117 0.90 5.28 0.18
C GLY A 117 1.63 6.44 0.85
N PHE A 118 2.25 7.33 0.09
CA PHE A 118 2.91 8.53 0.64
C PHE A 118 1.91 9.50 1.28
N GLN A 119 0.73 9.67 0.68
CA GLN A 119 -0.32 10.49 1.28
C GLN A 119 -0.81 9.91 2.62
N MET A 120 -0.94 8.59 2.72
CA MET A 120 -1.28 7.94 3.99
C MET A 120 -0.19 8.13 5.05
N MET A 121 1.09 8.02 4.69
CA MET A 121 2.22 8.29 5.60
C MET A 121 2.21 9.75 6.07
N LEU A 122 1.95 10.71 5.17
CA LEU A 122 1.82 12.12 5.51
C LEU A 122 0.66 12.36 6.48
N ASN A 123 -0.49 11.72 6.26
CA ASN A 123 -1.66 11.81 7.14
C ASN A 123 -1.41 11.19 8.53
N LEU A 124 -0.51 10.23 8.64
CA LEU A 124 -0.02 9.68 9.90
C LEU A 124 0.98 10.63 10.61
N GLY A 125 1.34 11.75 9.97
CA GLY A 125 2.21 12.78 10.53
C GLY A 125 3.70 12.61 10.20
N ASP A 126 4.05 11.79 9.22
CA ASP A 126 5.41 11.74 8.68
C ASP A 126 5.67 12.98 7.80
N THR A 127 6.89 13.51 7.82
CA THR A 127 7.33 14.55 6.89
C THR A 127 7.78 13.95 5.56
N GLU A 128 7.91 14.76 4.51
CA GLU A 128 8.45 14.33 3.21
C GLU A 128 9.84 13.68 3.36
N GLU A 129 10.68 14.21 4.27
CA GLU A 129 12.01 13.68 4.58
C GLU A 129 11.92 12.30 5.21
N GLN A 130 11.04 12.13 6.21
CA GLN A 130 10.84 10.86 6.89
C GLN A 130 10.27 9.79 5.95
N ILE A 131 9.33 10.18 5.07
CA ILE A 131 8.80 9.28 4.03
C ILE A 131 9.93 8.84 3.09
N ALA A 132 10.77 9.76 2.63
CA ALA A 132 11.90 9.45 1.75
C ALA A 132 12.89 8.49 2.43
N GLU A 133 13.23 8.70 3.70
CA GLU A 133 14.12 7.84 4.49
C GLU A 133 13.54 6.43 4.67
N LYS A 134 12.28 6.33 5.09
CA LYS A 134 11.59 5.05 5.35
C LYS A 134 11.39 4.20 4.10
N THR A 135 11.12 4.84 2.97
CA THR A 135 10.76 4.15 1.72
C THR A 135 11.90 3.98 0.74
N GLY A 136 13.03 4.69 0.94
CA GLY A 136 14.17 4.67 0.03
C GLY A 136 13.99 5.50 -1.24
N PHE A 137 12.87 6.21 -1.39
CA PHE A 137 12.66 7.12 -2.51
C PHE A 137 13.34 8.48 -2.27
N SER A 138 13.70 9.19 -3.36
CA SER A 138 14.19 10.56 -3.22
C SER A 138 13.07 11.49 -2.74
N ARG A 139 13.41 12.53 -1.96
CA ARG A 139 12.45 13.56 -1.53
C ARG A 139 11.72 14.20 -2.71
N THR A 140 12.42 14.40 -3.84
CA THR A 140 11.80 14.93 -5.06
C THR A 140 10.74 13.99 -5.61
N THR A 141 10.98 12.66 -5.55
CA THR A 141 10.01 11.65 -5.95
C THR A 141 8.79 11.67 -5.02
N VAL A 142 9.02 11.69 -3.70
CA VAL A 142 7.93 11.76 -2.71
C VAL A 142 7.03 12.97 -2.98
N ARG A 143 7.62 14.17 -3.11
CA ARG A 143 6.86 15.39 -3.40
C ARG A 143 6.04 15.27 -4.68
N ARG A 144 6.62 14.77 -5.77
CA ARG A 144 5.90 14.59 -7.05
C ARG A 144 4.73 13.60 -6.91
N ARG A 145 4.89 12.53 -6.13
CA ARG A 145 3.81 11.57 -5.89
C ARG A 145 2.69 12.18 -5.03
N LEU A 146 3.04 12.96 -4.02
CA LEU A 146 2.05 13.69 -3.21
C LEU A 146 1.23 14.68 -4.05
N GLU A 147 1.83 15.33 -5.05
CA GLU A 147 1.07 16.16 -5.99
C GLU A 147 0.11 15.34 -6.88
N ILE A 148 0.51 14.12 -7.27
CA ILE A 148 -0.37 13.20 -8.01
C ILE A 148 -1.52 12.73 -7.12
N ALA A 149 -1.29 12.49 -5.84
CA ALA A 149 -2.33 12.10 -4.88
C ALA A 149 -3.46 13.15 -4.73
N LYS A 150 -3.23 14.39 -5.13
CA LYS A 150 -4.24 15.46 -5.15
C LYS A 150 -5.15 15.43 -6.39
N LEU A 151 -4.81 14.64 -7.41
CA LEU A 151 -5.63 14.46 -8.60
C LEU A 151 -6.81 13.56 -8.33
N ASP A 152 -7.84 13.69 -9.15
CA ASP A 152 -8.99 12.76 -9.11
C ASP A 152 -8.51 11.33 -9.38
N ARG A 153 -8.71 10.46 -8.39
CA ARG A 153 -8.22 9.08 -8.39
C ARG A 153 -8.79 8.26 -9.55
N ASP A 154 -10.10 8.39 -9.76
CA ASP A 154 -10.79 7.58 -10.75
C ASP A 154 -10.39 8.00 -12.16
N LEU A 155 -10.22 9.31 -12.39
CA LEU A 155 -9.69 9.83 -13.65
C LEU A 155 -8.24 9.40 -13.90
N VAL A 156 -7.37 9.44 -12.88
CA VAL A 156 -5.99 8.97 -13.03
C VAL A 156 -5.98 7.48 -13.37
N LYS A 157 -6.76 6.67 -12.66
CA LYS A 157 -6.87 5.23 -12.90
C LYS A 157 -7.36 4.93 -14.32
N GLU A 158 -8.46 5.56 -14.75
CA GLU A 158 -9.01 5.42 -16.10
C GLU A 158 -7.98 5.74 -17.18
N LYS A 159 -7.22 6.83 -16.98
CA LYS A 159 -6.23 7.32 -17.96
C LYS A 159 -4.88 6.59 -17.90
N THR A 160 -4.63 5.78 -16.88
CA THR A 160 -3.40 4.95 -16.73
C THR A 160 -3.65 3.46 -16.95
N ASP A 161 -4.90 3.03 -17.12
CA ASP A 161 -5.27 1.63 -17.39
C ASP A 161 -4.70 1.18 -18.75
N GLU A 162 -4.09 0.00 -18.80
CA GLU A 162 -3.49 -0.58 -20.02
C GLU A 162 -4.50 -0.81 -21.15
N ASN A 163 -5.78 -0.93 -20.83
CA ASN A 163 -6.87 -1.10 -21.80
C ASN A 163 -7.54 0.21 -22.24
N GLY A 164 -7.09 1.36 -21.71
CA GLY A 164 -7.63 2.67 -22.04
C GLY A 164 -7.22 3.13 -23.44
N ALA A 165 -8.09 3.98 -24.05
CA ALA A 165 -7.81 4.59 -25.36
C ALA A 165 -6.58 5.52 -25.34
N TYR A 166 -6.14 5.93 -24.17
CA TYR A 166 -4.97 6.77 -23.93
C TYR A 166 -4.34 6.47 -22.57
N GLN A 167 -3.03 6.20 -22.55
CA GLN A 167 -2.26 6.02 -21.34
C GLN A 167 -1.48 7.29 -20.98
N LEU A 168 -1.74 7.82 -19.79
CA LEU A 168 -0.91 8.86 -19.20
C LEU A 168 0.44 8.29 -18.80
N THR A 169 1.49 8.95 -19.25
CA THR A 169 2.85 8.64 -18.83
C THR A 169 3.20 9.33 -17.51
N LEU A 170 4.26 8.85 -16.85
CA LEU A 170 4.84 9.54 -15.68
C LEU A 170 5.20 11.01 -15.95
N LYS A 171 5.58 11.30 -17.20
CA LYS A 171 5.91 12.66 -17.64
C LYS A 171 4.66 13.53 -17.67
N ASP A 172 3.54 13.01 -18.16
CA ASP A 172 2.27 13.73 -18.22
C ASP A 172 1.74 14.04 -16.83
N LEU A 173 1.77 13.07 -15.91
CA LEU A 173 1.40 13.27 -14.52
C LEU A 173 2.31 14.30 -13.82
N ALA A 174 3.63 14.29 -14.13
CA ALA A 174 4.57 15.27 -13.61
C ALA A 174 4.32 16.68 -14.18
N GLU A 175 3.87 16.82 -15.42
CA GLU A 175 3.50 18.11 -16.00
C GLU A 175 2.19 18.63 -15.37
N LEU A 176 1.19 17.78 -15.19
CA LEU A 176 -0.05 18.15 -14.49
C LEU A 176 0.23 18.61 -13.07
N SER A 177 1.15 17.97 -12.35
CA SER A 177 1.50 18.34 -10.97
C SER A 177 2.10 19.75 -10.82
N ARG A 178 2.54 20.40 -11.91
CA ARG A 178 3.06 21.77 -11.91
C ARG A 178 1.98 22.85 -11.95
N ILE A 179 0.75 22.47 -12.25
CA ILE A 179 -0.40 23.37 -12.23
C ILE A 179 -0.86 23.47 -10.77
N GLU A 180 -0.86 24.66 -10.18
CA GLU A 180 -1.22 24.84 -8.77
C GLU A 180 -2.71 24.59 -8.49
N ASP A 181 -3.59 25.00 -9.42
CA ASP A 181 -5.02 24.86 -9.27
C ASP A 181 -5.49 23.44 -9.55
N ILE A 182 -6.06 22.78 -8.52
CA ILE A 182 -6.50 21.39 -8.57
C ILE A 182 -7.69 21.21 -9.53
N GLU A 183 -8.61 22.16 -9.59
CA GLU A 183 -9.78 22.05 -10.49
C GLU A 183 -9.32 22.11 -11.96
N THR A 184 -8.40 22.99 -12.27
CA THR A 184 -7.78 23.07 -13.60
C THR A 184 -7.01 21.78 -13.93
N ARG A 185 -6.26 21.20 -12.98
CA ARG A 185 -5.59 19.91 -13.17
C ARG A 185 -6.60 18.81 -13.55
N ASN A 186 -7.66 18.65 -12.76
CA ASN A 186 -8.67 17.63 -12.99
C ASN A 186 -9.43 17.84 -14.31
N ARG A 187 -9.71 19.09 -14.67
CA ARG A 187 -10.31 19.41 -15.98
C ARG A 187 -9.40 19.01 -17.13
N ILE A 188 -8.11 19.38 -17.07
CA ILE A 188 -7.14 19.02 -18.10
C ILE A 188 -6.98 17.50 -18.19
N LEU A 189 -6.91 16.80 -17.05
CA LEU A 189 -6.82 15.35 -16.98
C LEU A 189 -8.04 14.69 -17.63
N LYS A 190 -9.25 15.20 -17.38
CA LYS A 190 -10.50 14.70 -17.95
C LYS A 190 -10.55 14.86 -19.48
N ASP A 191 -10.15 16.04 -19.96
CA ASP A 191 -10.26 16.42 -21.38
C ASP A 191 -9.11 15.86 -22.24
N ALA A 192 -7.97 15.48 -21.63
CA ALA A 192 -6.80 15.00 -22.36
C ALA A 192 -7.05 13.66 -23.04
N THR A 193 -6.78 13.58 -24.33
CA THR A 193 -6.83 12.37 -25.15
C THR A 193 -5.43 11.94 -25.62
N ASP A 194 -4.41 12.79 -25.44
CA ASP A 194 -3.00 12.49 -25.70
C ASP A 194 -2.05 13.37 -24.86
N SER A 195 -0.75 12.98 -24.81
CA SER A 195 0.29 13.70 -24.07
C SER A 195 0.50 15.13 -24.56
N ARG A 196 0.26 15.42 -25.85
CA ARG A 196 0.48 16.75 -26.43
C ARG A 196 -0.50 17.77 -25.84
N GLN A 197 -1.74 17.38 -25.63
CA GLN A 197 -2.76 18.25 -25.05
C GLN A 197 -2.41 18.69 -23.63
N ILE A 198 -1.69 17.87 -22.86
CA ILE A 198 -1.19 18.23 -21.54
C ILE A 198 -0.02 19.20 -21.65
N GLN A 199 0.85 19.01 -22.65
CA GLN A 199 2.05 19.85 -22.85
C GLN A 199 1.72 21.21 -23.50
N ASP A 200 0.80 21.28 -24.45
CA ASP A 200 0.44 22.49 -25.19
C ASP A 200 -0.32 23.52 -24.34
N ARG A 201 -1.15 23.07 -23.38
CA ARG A 201 -1.87 23.95 -22.45
C ARG A 201 -0.96 24.72 -21.48
N LYS A 202 0.34 24.38 -21.46
CA LYS A 202 1.38 25.12 -20.74
C LYS A 202 1.79 26.42 -21.46
N SER A 203 1.58 26.48 -22.77
CA SER A 203 1.98 27.62 -23.62
C SER A 203 0.95 28.76 -23.61
N THR A 204 -0.19 28.59 -22.95
CA THR A 204 -1.30 29.57 -22.96
C THR A 204 -1.35 30.38 -21.65
N ARG A 205 -0.19 30.71 -21.08
CA ARG A 205 -0.02 31.73 -20.02
C ARG A 205 0.83 32.86 -20.48
#